data_54c3cb649f9f86194069fb274fd97287
#
_entry.id   54c3cb649f9f86194069fb274fd97287
#
_cell.length_a   1.000
_cell.length_b   1.000
_cell.length_c   1.000
_cell.angle_alpha   90.00
_cell.angle_beta   90.00
_cell.angle_gamma   90.00
#
_symmetry.space_group_name_H-M   'P 1'
#
loop_
_entity.id
_entity.type
_entity.pdbx_description
1 polymer ?
#
loop_
_entity_poly.entity_id
_entity_poly.type
_entity_poly.pdbx_seq_one_letter_code
_entity_poly.pdbx_strand_id
1 'polypeptide(L)'
;MGATLLIMAAGMGSRYGGNKQVDGLGPNGEILMEYSIYDAIRAGFDKVVFVIKPGMKETLASICGDRIAKKVKVDYAFQDFSSVPSFYHIPEERTKPFGTVHAVLVARDYIDQPFAVINADDYYGVSAFSTIYEKLQTLAPEGEATMVGYQLQNTVSKNGTVSRGVCHAVNGNLDKVVETLKIKLCENGEIRDIGAGEPGELLDPLAPVSMNFWGFTPWIFGKLEEYLATFLKGLAPDAIKAECLLPVFVDELMHEGELTVPMLTTDAVWFGVTYKEDKPFVQAELRKLHESGVYPASLHE
;
A
#
# COMPACT_ATOMS: atom_id res chain seq x y z
N MET A 1 6.95 -10.93 -19.03
CA MET A 1 6.44 -9.56 -19.21
C MET A 1 6.99 -8.70 -18.09
N GLY A 2 7.28 -7.39 -18.31
CA GLY A 2 7.66 -6.50 -17.23
C GLY A 2 6.47 -6.24 -16.30
N ALA A 3 6.75 -5.67 -15.12
CA ALA A 3 5.73 -5.20 -14.20
C ALA A 3 6.18 -3.91 -13.51
N THR A 4 5.24 -3.04 -13.19
CA THR A 4 5.49 -1.77 -12.52
C THR A 4 5.14 -1.86 -11.04
N LEU A 5 6.03 -1.37 -10.16
CA LEU A 5 5.71 -1.12 -8.76
C LEU A 5 5.26 0.34 -8.61
N LEU A 6 4.01 0.55 -8.21
CA LEU A 6 3.46 1.86 -7.86
C LEU A 6 3.50 2.05 -6.34
N ILE A 7 4.15 3.12 -5.88
CA ILE A 7 4.34 3.41 -4.47
C ILE A 7 3.58 4.68 -4.11
N MET A 8 2.60 4.57 -3.22
CA MET A 8 1.82 5.69 -2.73
C MET A 8 2.58 6.45 -1.63
N ALA A 9 3.31 7.48 -2.02
CA ALA A 9 4.20 8.26 -1.14
C ALA A 9 3.70 9.69 -0.84
N ALA A 10 2.55 10.11 -1.38
CA ALA A 10 2.03 11.46 -1.18
C ALA A 10 1.66 11.78 0.30
N GLY A 11 1.43 10.75 1.12
CA GLY A 11 1.13 10.86 2.55
C GLY A 11 2.34 11.04 3.46
N MET A 12 3.56 10.79 2.99
CA MET A 12 4.77 10.72 3.82
C MET A 12 5.10 11.99 4.60
N GLY A 13 4.72 13.17 4.10
CA GLY A 13 5.02 14.45 4.78
C GLY A 13 4.08 14.80 5.94
N SER A 14 2.89 14.20 6.04
CA SER A 14 1.86 14.62 6.99
C SER A 14 2.00 13.97 8.38
N ARG A 15 2.55 12.77 8.48
CA ARG A 15 2.69 12.02 9.74
C ARG A 15 3.88 12.47 10.60
N TYR A 16 4.86 13.18 10.00
CA TYR A 16 6.10 13.57 10.65
C TYR A 16 6.31 15.09 10.81
N GLY A 17 5.24 15.89 10.78
CA GLY A 17 5.32 17.33 11.12
C GLY A 17 6.22 18.17 10.20
N GLY A 18 6.18 17.92 8.90
CA GLY A 18 6.66 18.86 7.87
C GLY A 18 8.16 18.91 7.59
N ASN A 19 9.05 18.36 8.42
CA ASN A 19 10.51 18.50 8.25
C ASN A 19 11.34 17.28 8.70
N LYS A 20 10.74 16.18 9.08
CA LYS A 20 11.50 14.96 9.27
C LYS A 20 11.52 14.21 7.95
N GLN A 21 12.62 14.40 7.26
CA GLN A 21 13.12 13.51 6.24
C GLN A 21 12.84 12.06 6.66
N VAL A 22 12.45 11.26 5.73
CA VAL A 22 12.20 9.84 5.84
C VAL A 22 13.28 9.22 6.73
N ASP A 23 12.91 8.89 7.96
CA ASP A 23 13.85 8.35 8.93
C ASP A 23 14.40 7.02 8.39
N GLY A 24 15.70 6.94 8.19
CA GLY A 24 16.37 5.69 7.91
C GLY A 24 16.15 4.70 9.05
N LEU A 25 15.64 3.53 8.71
CA LEU A 25 15.35 2.45 9.64
C LEU A 25 16.34 1.29 9.47
N GLY A 26 16.88 1.14 8.29
CA GLY A 26 17.93 0.15 8.01
C GLY A 26 19.27 0.52 8.61
N PRO A 27 20.21 -0.45 8.69
CA PRO A 27 21.52 -0.27 9.31
C PRO A 27 22.39 0.81 8.67
N ASN A 28 22.18 1.13 7.39
CA ASN A 28 22.90 2.18 6.65
C ASN A 28 22.02 3.39 6.32
N GLY A 29 20.89 3.54 7.03
CA GLY A 29 19.96 4.64 6.81
C GLY A 29 18.94 4.38 5.69
N GLU A 30 18.79 3.12 5.26
CA GLU A 30 17.77 2.73 4.29
C GLU A 30 16.37 2.99 4.85
N ILE A 31 15.45 3.45 4.00
CA ILE A 31 14.05 3.66 4.33
C ILE A 31 13.20 2.45 3.92
N LEU A 32 12.01 2.26 4.53
CA LEU A 32 11.21 1.05 4.31
C LEU A 32 10.91 0.78 2.83
N MET A 33 10.58 1.81 2.06
CA MET A 33 10.29 1.62 0.63
C MET A 33 11.50 1.13 -0.18
N GLU A 34 12.74 1.37 0.26
CA GLU A 34 13.93 0.85 -0.45
C GLU A 34 14.00 -0.67 -0.37
N TYR A 35 13.56 -1.28 0.75
CA TYR A 35 13.43 -2.72 0.88
C TYR A 35 12.36 -3.26 -0.07
N SER A 36 11.19 -2.62 -0.11
CA SER A 36 10.11 -3.00 -1.03
C SER A 36 10.56 -2.92 -2.49
N ILE A 37 11.30 -1.88 -2.87
CA ILE A 37 11.84 -1.73 -4.23
C ILE A 37 12.91 -2.79 -4.52
N TYR A 38 13.78 -3.06 -3.56
CA TYR A 38 14.81 -4.10 -3.71
C TYR A 38 14.17 -5.47 -3.95
N ASP A 39 13.15 -5.83 -3.16
CA ASP A 39 12.44 -7.10 -3.30
C ASP A 39 11.64 -7.17 -4.61
N ALA A 40 11.02 -6.07 -5.02
CA ALA A 40 10.33 -5.98 -6.30
C ALA A 40 11.28 -6.19 -7.49
N ILE A 41 12.46 -5.55 -7.49
CA ILE A 41 13.48 -5.74 -8.54
C ILE A 41 13.90 -7.21 -8.58
N ARG A 42 14.15 -7.84 -7.43
CA ARG A 42 14.51 -9.28 -7.36
C ARG A 42 13.40 -10.18 -7.88
N ALA A 43 12.13 -9.81 -7.68
CA ALA A 43 10.98 -10.54 -8.20
C ALA A 43 10.80 -10.39 -9.72
N GLY A 44 11.39 -9.34 -10.34
CA GLY A 44 11.32 -9.11 -11.78
C GLY A 44 10.59 -7.83 -12.21
N PHE A 45 10.20 -6.96 -11.25
CA PHE A 45 9.70 -5.63 -11.59
C PHE A 45 10.79 -4.80 -12.25
N ASP A 46 10.47 -4.11 -13.34
CA ASP A 46 11.40 -3.35 -14.17
C ASP A 46 11.13 -1.85 -14.20
N LYS A 47 10.11 -1.41 -13.46
CA LYS A 47 9.72 -0.01 -13.33
C LYS A 47 9.17 0.31 -11.95
N VAL A 48 9.49 1.50 -11.44
CA VAL A 48 8.92 2.08 -10.22
C VAL A 48 8.25 3.41 -10.57
N VAL A 49 7.03 3.60 -10.09
CA VAL A 49 6.32 4.88 -10.18
C VAL A 49 6.01 5.37 -8.76
N PHE A 50 6.56 6.52 -8.40
CA PHE A 50 6.24 7.17 -7.13
C PHE A 50 5.07 8.14 -7.29
N VAL A 51 4.01 7.95 -6.51
CA VAL A 51 2.94 8.93 -6.37
C VAL A 51 3.28 9.85 -5.21
N ILE A 52 3.57 11.11 -5.50
CA ILE A 52 4.06 12.11 -4.55
C ILE A 52 3.25 13.41 -4.66
N LYS A 53 3.41 14.32 -3.68
CA LYS A 53 2.94 15.70 -3.82
C LYS A 53 3.92 16.52 -4.67
N PRO A 54 3.44 17.55 -5.37
CA PRO A 54 4.32 18.57 -5.95
C PRO A 54 5.32 19.10 -4.90
N GLY A 55 6.56 19.33 -5.32
CA GLY A 55 7.64 19.78 -4.43
C GLY A 55 8.37 18.67 -3.65
N MET A 56 7.91 17.41 -3.70
CA MET A 56 8.62 16.30 -3.05
C MET A 56 9.63 15.60 -3.97
N LYS A 57 9.61 15.88 -5.27
CA LYS A 57 10.40 15.12 -6.27
C LYS A 57 11.90 15.20 -5.99
N GLU A 58 12.43 16.39 -5.84
CA GLU A 58 13.88 16.61 -5.63
C GLU A 58 14.34 15.94 -4.32
N THR A 59 13.54 16.06 -3.26
CA THR A 59 13.83 15.42 -1.97
C THR A 59 13.84 13.90 -2.10
N LEU A 60 12.81 13.30 -2.71
CA LEU A 60 12.73 11.84 -2.84
C LEU A 60 13.79 11.31 -3.81
N ALA A 61 14.07 12.02 -4.92
CA ALA A 61 15.13 11.69 -5.85
C ALA A 61 16.49 11.62 -5.13
N SER A 62 16.82 12.65 -4.33
CA SER A 62 18.06 12.69 -3.55
C SER A 62 18.14 11.60 -2.48
N ILE A 63 17.04 11.25 -1.80
CA ILE A 63 17.04 10.25 -0.74
C ILE A 63 17.28 8.84 -1.31
N CYS A 64 16.53 8.45 -2.35
CA CYS A 64 16.59 7.10 -2.91
C CYS A 64 16.41 7.04 -4.43
N GLY A 65 15.60 7.90 -5.04
CA GLY A 65 15.19 7.80 -6.44
C GLY A 65 16.35 7.75 -7.43
N ASP A 66 17.38 8.58 -7.24
CA ASP A 66 18.56 8.63 -8.14
C ASP A 66 19.37 7.32 -8.07
N ARG A 67 19.39 6.65 -6.93
CA ARG A 67 20.04 5.31 -6.81
C ARG A 67 19.22 4.24 -7.48
N ILE A 68 17.89 4.26 -7.27
CA ILE A 68 16.95 3.30 -7.85
C ILE A 68 16.94 3.42 -9.38
N ALA A 69 16.99 4.64 -9.91
CA ALA A 69 17.02 4.91 -11.35
C ALA A 69 18.22 4.31 -12.10
N LYS A 70 19.27 3.91 -11.37
CA LYS A 70 20.39 3.17 -11.94
C LYS A 70 20.08 1.68 -12.16
N LYS A 71 19.05 1.16 -11.50
CA LYS A 71 18.69 -0.28 -11.50
C LYS A 71 17.42 -0.55 -12.32
N VAL A 72 16.44 0.36 -12.29
CA VAL A 72 15.14 0.25 -13.00
C VAL A 72 14.66 1.61 -13.48
N LYS A 73 13.64 1.63 -14.35
CA LYS A 73 12.98 2.88 -14.74
C LYS A 73 12.27 3.51 -13.54
N VAL A 74 12.39 4.82 -13.38
CA VAL A 74 11.72 5.57 -12.29
C VAL A 74 10.95 6.72 -12.88
N ASP A 75 9.65 6.81 -12.55
CA ASP A 75 8.78 7.93 -12.86
C ASP A 75 8.15 8.50 -11.60
N TYR A 76 7.68 9.74 -11.69
CA TYR A 76 7.02 10.47 -10.60
C TYR A 76 5.67 10.99 -11.08
N ALA A 77 4.59 10.50 -10.48
CA ALA A 77 3.23 10.98 -10.68
C ALA A 77 2.85 11.94 -9.53
N PHE A 78 2.19 13.04 -9.86
CA PHE A 78 1.86 14.05 -8.87
C PHE A 78 0.40 13.96 -8.46
N GLN A 79 0.16 13.69 -7.18
CA GLN A 79 -1.18 13.72 -6.61
C GLN A 79 -1.50 15.13 -6.10
N ASP A 80 -2.13 15.91 -6.94
CA ASP A 80 -2.60 17.27 -6.65
C ASP A 80 -3.99 17.51 -7.26
N PHE A 81 -4.48 18.73 -7.15
CA PHE A 81 -5.80 19.09 -7.64
C PHE A 81 -5.87 19.35 -9.14
N SER A 82 -4.74 19.41 -9.86
CA SER A 82 -4.72 19.64 -11.32
C SER A 82 -5.27 18.45 -12.09
N SER A 83 -5.23 17.24 -11.51
CA SER A 83 -5.75 16.00 -12.08
C SER A 83 -7.24 15.75 -11.78
N VAL A 84 -7.88 16.63 -11.01
CA VAL A 84 -9.31 16.51 -10.69
C VAL A 84 -10.15 16.94 -11.90
N PRO A 85 -11.22 16.19 -12.24
CA PRO A 85 -12.08 16.55 -13.35
C PRO A 85 -12.62 17.99 -13.27
N SER A 86 -12.62 18.72 -14.38
CA SER A 86 -12.98 20.13 -14.46
C SER A 86 -14.42 20.48 -14.06
N PHE A 87 -15.32 19.48 -14.01
CA PHE A 87 -16.69 19.68 -13.56
C PHE A 87 -16.79 19.86 -12.04
N TYR A 88 -15.76 19.44 -11.27
CA TYR A 88 -15.79 19.51 -9.81
C TYR A 88 -15.10 20.79 -9.32
N HIS A 89 -15.84 21.58 -8.56
CA HIS A 89 -15.28 22.77 -7.91
C HIS A 89 -14.69 22.38 -6.55
N ILE A 90 -13.37 22.55 -6.41
CA ILE A 90 -12.65 22.20 -5.19
C ILE A 90 -12.91 23.30 -4.14
N PRO A 91 -13.46 22.92 -2.95
CA PRO A 91 -13.63 23.89 -1.85
C PRO A 91 -12.29 24.51 -1.43
N GLU A 92 -12.27 25.81 -1.13
CA GLU A 92 -11.05 26.54 -0.75
C GLU A 92 -10.39 25.96 0.51
N GLU A 93 -11.19 25.43 1.43
CA GLU A 93 -10.71 24.83 2.69
C GLU A 93 -10.13 23.42 2.48
N ARG A 94 -10.31 22.81 1.30
CA ARG A 94 -9.79 21.48 1.05
C ARG A 94 -8.29 21.51 0.74
N THR A 95 -7.51 20.91 1.63
CA THR A 95 -6.05 20.79 1.49
C THR A 95 -5.58 19.38 1.15
N LYS A 96 -6.45 18.37 1.33
CA LYS A 96 -6.10 16.96 1.07
C LYS A 96 -6.60 16.50 -0.30
N PRO A 97 -5.80 15.72 -1.04
CA PRO A 97 -6.26 14.99 -2.22
C PRO A 97 -7.40 14.00 -1.89
N PHE A 98 -7.95 13.34 -2.91
CA PHE A 98 -9.15 12.51 -2.79
C PHE A 98 -8.88 11.04 -2.45
N GLY A 99 -7.83 10.71 -1.70
CA GLY A 99 -7.57 9.36 -1.22
C GLY A 99 -6.81 8.48 -2.20
N THR A 100 -6.88 7.14 -1.99
CA THR A 100 -6.02 6.16 -2.67
C THR A 100 -6.47 5.85 -4.10
N VAL A 101 -7.74 5.96 -4.43
CA VAL A 101 -8.23 5.91 -5.83
C VAL A 101 -7.58 7.01 -6.66
N HIS A 102 -7.61 8.24 -6.17
CA HIS A 102 -6.97 9.37 -6.83
C HIS A 102 -5.44 9.18 -6.93
N ALA A 103 -4.80 8.64 -5.88
CA ALA A 103 -3.37 8.35 -5.90
C ALA A 103 -2.98 7.35 -6.99
N VAL A 104 -3.75 6.29 -7.19
CA VAL A 104 -3.47 5.33 -8.26
C VAL A 104 -3.76 5.94 -9.63
N LEU A 105 -4.87 6.66 -9.78
CA LEU A 105 -5.31 7.23 -11.06
C LEU A 105 -4.31 8.21 -11.67
N VAL A 106 -3.63 9.04 -10.86
CA VAL A 106 -2.64 10.01 -11.37
C VAL A 106 -1.41 9.34 -11.99
N ALA A 107 -1.20 8.05 -11.77
CA ALA A 107 -0.11 7.29 -12.37
C ALA A 107 -0.44 6.71 -13.75
N ARG A 108 -1.66 6.89 -14.26
CA ARG A 108 -2.15 6.29 -15.52
C ARG A 108 -1.21 6.49 -16.70
N ASP A 109 -0.71 7.69 -16.91
CA ASP A 109 0.12 8.02 -18.07
C ASP A 109 1.55 7.45 -17.99
N TYR A 110 1.90 6.87 -16.84
CA TYR A 110 3.19 6.27 -16.58
C TYR A 110 3.16 4.74 -16.57
N ILE A 111 1.99 4.10 -16.65
CA ILE A 111 1.84 2.64 -16.48
C ILE A 111 1.08 2.04 -17.66
N ASP A 112 1.79 1.24 -18.46
CA ASP A 112 1.29 0.55 -19.66
C ASP A 112 1.39 -0.99 -19.58
N GLN A 113 1.76 -1.51 -18.40
CA GLN A 113 1.96 -2.93 -18.11
C GLN A 113 1.30 -3.31 -16.77
N PRO A 114 1.14 -4.62 -16.44
CA PRO A 114 0.63 -5.02 -15.12
C PRO A 114 1.42 -4.38 -14.00
N PHE A 115 0.76 -4.03 -12.90
CA PHE A 115 1.41 -3.30 -11.83
C PHE A 115 0.91 -3.69 -10.44
N ALA A 116 1.78 -3.54 -9.46
CA ALA A 116 1.44 -3.67 -8.06
C ALA A 116 1.40 -2.31 -7.37
N VAL A 117 0.51 -2.16 -6.39
CA VAL A 117 0.34 -0.94 -5.58
C VAL A 117 0.70 -1.24 -4.14
N ILE A 118 1.54 -0.39 -3.53
CA ILE A 118 1.92 -0.47 -2.11
C ILE A 118 1.94 0.90 -1.44
N ASN A 119 1.92 0.90 -0.11
CA ASN A 119 2.24 2.07 0.70
C ASN A 119 3.76 2.28 0.80
N ALA A 120 4.19 3.51 0.95
CA ALA A 120 5.61 3.87 1.05
C ALA A 120 6.23 3.64 2.44
N ASP A 121 5.41 3.54 3.46
CA ASP A 121 5.80 3.48 4.88
C ASP A 121 5.68 2.08 5.51
N ASP A 122 5.53 1.05 4.67
CA ASP A 122 5.35 -0.34 5.08
C ASP A 122 6.47 -1.25 4.54
N TYR A 123 6.85 -2.27 5.34
CA TYR A 123 7.68 -3.39 4.92
C TYR A 123 6.78 -4.59 4.61
N TYR A 124 6.91 -5.15 3.43
CA TYR A 124 6.03 -6.19 2.91
C TYR A 124 6.63 -7.60 2.92
N GLY A 125 7.95 -7.71 3.05
CA GLY A 125 8.67 -8.99 3.03
C GLY A 125 8.91 -9.56 1.63
N VAL A 126 9.97 -10.34 1.52
CA VAL A 126 10.52 -10.82 0.24
C VAL A 126 9.53 -11.69 -0.54
N SER A 127 8.89 -12.67 0.14
CA SER A 127 8.01 -13.65 -0.52
C SER A 127 6.76 -13.02 -1.13
N ALA A 128 6.27 -11.93 -0.55
CA ALA A 128 5.07 -11.26 -1.05
C ALA A 128 5.28 -10.65 -2.45
N PHE A 129 6.48 -10.12 -2.75
CA PHE A 129 6.78 -9.56 -4.08
C PHE A 129 6.90 -10.63 -5.16
N SER A 130 7.53 -11.77 -4.89
CA SER A 130 7.58 -12.86 -5.85
C SER A 130 6.19 -13.44 -6.11
N THR A 131 5.39 -13.63 -5.06
CA THR A 131 4.02 -14.15 -5.16
C THR A 131 3.13 -13.26 -6.04
N ILE A 132 3.14 -11.93 -5.80
CA ILE A 132 2.31 -11.02 -6.61
C ILE A 132 2.86 -10.88 -8.03
N TYR A 133 4.18 -10.85 -8.22
CA TYR A 133 4.79 -10.78 -9.55
C TYR A 133 4.37 -11.95 -10.44
N GLU A 134 4.42 -13.18 -9.92
CA GLU A 134 3.98 -14.37 -10.65
C GLU A 134 2.51 -14.27 -11.06
N LYS A 135 1.64 -13.79 -10.18
CA LYS A 135 0.21 -13.61 -10.50
C LYS A 135 0.01 -12.50 -11.54
N LEU A 136 0.73 -11.39 -11.47
CA LEU A 136 0.66 -10.30 -12.45
C LEU A 136 0.96 -10.78 -13.89
N GLN A 137 1.81 -11.81 -14.05
CA GLN A 137 2.12 -12.38 -15.37
C GLN A 137 0.93 -13.15 -16.00
N THR A 138 -0.07 -13.48 -15.21
CA THR A 138 -1.20 -14.35 -15.57
C THR A 138 -2.56 -13.69 -15.39
N LEU A 139 -2.61 -12.44 -14.92
CA LEU A 139 -3.87 -11.70 -14.80
C LEU A 139 -4.56 -11.57 -16.17
N ALA A 140 -5.87 -11.77 -16.18
CA ALA A 140 -6.67 -11.42 -17.35
C ALA A 140 -6.52 -9.92 -17.66
N PRO A 141 -6.48 -9.53 -18.95
CA PRO A 141 -6.32 -8.11 -19.31
C PRO A 141 -7.38 -7.19 -18.71
N GLU A 142 -8.59 -7.69 -18.50
CA GLU A 142 -9.77 -6.99 -18.00
C GLU A 142 -10.52 -7.84 -16.97
N GLY A 143 -11.20 -7.20 -16.02
CA GLY A 143 -12.10 -7.85 -15.05
C GLY A 143 -11.39 -8.69 -13.98
N GLU A 144 -10.06 -8.67 -13.90
CA GLU A 144 -9.31 -9.38 -12.87
C GLU A 144 -8.28 -8.46 -12.20
N ALA A 145 -8.24 -8.52 -10.87
CA ALA A 145 -7.19 -7.94 -10.06
C ALA A 145 -6.63 -9.01 -9.12
N THR A 146 -5.71 -8.68 -8.25
CA THR A 146 -5.24 -9.59 -7.19
C THR A 146 -4.82 -8.80 -5.96
N MET A 147 -4.72 -9.48 -4.82
CA MET A 147 -4.17 -8.90 -3.61
C MET A 147 -3.34 -9.92 -2.84
N VAL A 148 -2.43 -9.44 -2.00
CA VAL A 148 -1.70 -10.28 -1.05
C VAL A 148 -2.35 -10.16 0.33
N GLY A 149 -2.89 -11.28 0.84
CA GLY A 149 -3.40 -11.39 2.20
C GLY A 149 -2.30 -11.87 3.14
N TYR A 150 -2.08 -11.12 4.20
CA TYR A 150 -1.12 -11.44 5.27
C TYR A 150 -1.83 -12.15 6.42
N GLN A 151 -1.14 -13.05 7.11
CA GLN A 151 -1.68 -13.61 8.35
C GLN A 151 -1.80 -12.51 9.40
N LEU A 152 -2.94 -12.39 10.06
CA LEU A 152 -3.22 -11.36 11.07
C LEU A 152 -2.12 -11.29 12.12
N GLN A 153 -1.66 -12.44 12.64
CA GLN A 153 -0.59 -12.51 13.65
C GLN A 153 0.72 -11.85 13.21
N ASN A 154 0.99 -11.78 11.91
CA ASN A 154 2.19 -11.18 11.33
C ASN A 154 2.05 -9.67 11.07
N THR A 155 0.95 -9.04 11.53
CA THR A 155 0.65 -7.63 11.25
C THR A 155 0.25 -6.82 12.48
N VAL A 156 0.24 -7.42 13.68
CA VAL A 156 -0.15 -6.77 14.93
C VAL A 156 1.05 -6.07 15.59
N SER A 157 0.77 -5.05 16.41
CA SER A 157 1.76 -4.37 17.23
C SER A 157 1.63 -4.77 18.70
N LYS A 158 2.76 -4.84 19.41
CA LYS A 158 2.81 -5.02 20.88
C LYS A 158 2.57 -3.71 21.63
N ASN A 159 2.64 -2.58 20.93
CA ASN A 159 2.63 -1.24 21.55
C ASN A 159 1.23 -0.60 21.54
N GLY A 160 0.22 -1.28 20.95
CA GLY A 160 -1.14 -0.76 20.93
C GLY A 160 -2.05 -1.52 19.96
N THR A 161 -3.23 -0.96 19.73
CA THR A 161 -4.18 -1.52 18.77
C THR A 161 -3.83 -1.13 17.35
N VAL A 162 -4.21 -1.99 16.40
CA VAL A 162 -4.08 -1.73 14.96
C VAL A 162 -5.44 -1.85 14.28
N SER A 163 -5.60 -1.19 13.12
CA SER A 163 -6.74 -1.39 12.22
C SER A 163 -6.32 -2.25 11.05
N ARG A 164 -7.15 -3.25 10.70
CA ARG A 164 -6.91 -4.13 9.54
C ARG A 164 -8.19 -4.44 8.80
N GLY A 165 -8.10 -4.49 7.49
CA GLY A 165 -9.13 -5.07 6.66
C GLY A 165 -9.04 -6.60 6.72
N VAL A 166 -9.89 -7.25 7.53
CA VAL A 166 -9.97 -8.71 7.61
C VAL A 166 -10.65 -9.23 6.35
N CYS A 167 -9.94 -10.06 5.58
CA CYS A 167 -10.38 -10.57 4.30
C CYS A 167 -11.15 -11.88 4.46
N HIS A 168 -12.25 -12.01 3.75
CA HIS A 168 -12.97 -13.25 3.58
C HIS A 168 -12.82 -13.72 2.13
N ALA A 169 -12.52 -15.00 1.95
CA ALA A 169 -12.35 -15.59 0.61
C ALA A 169 -13.31 -16.73 0.38
N VAL A 170 -13.83 -16.81 -0.85
CA VAL A 170 -14.65 -17.92 -1.33
C VAL A 170 -13.99 -18.49 -2.58
N ASN A 171 -13.71 -19.79 -2.56
CA ASN A 171 -13.04 -20.50 -3.68
C ASN A 171 -11.71 -19.84 -4.13
N GLY A 172 -10.95 -19.28 -3.18
CA GLY A 172 -9.66 -18.63 -3.46
C GLY A 172 -9.77 -17.18 -3.95
N ASN A 173 -10.96 -16.66 -4.15
CA ASN A 173 -11.18 -15.25 -4.49
C ASN A 173 -11.62 -14.46 -3.27
N LEU A 174 -11.21 -13.19 -3.19
CA LEU A 174 -11.71 -12.26 -2.21
C LEU A 174 -13.23 -12.11 -2.39
N ASP A 175 -13.98 -12.23 -1.31
CA ASP A 175 -15.42 -12.03 -1.25
C ASP A 175 -15.76 -10.68 -0.61
N LYS A 176 -15.11 -10.37 0.50
CA LYS A 176 -15.28 -9.07 1.18
C LYS A 176 -14.08 -8.75 2.08
N VAL A 177 -13.95 -7.48 2.40
CA VAL A 177 -13.01 -6.96 3.40
C VAL A 177 -13.80 -6.30 4.53
N VAL A 178 -13.57 -6.75 5.76
CA VAL A 178 -14.22 -6.18 6.95
C VAL A 178 -13.20 -5.34 7.71
N GLU A 179 -13.39 -4.02 7.70
CA GLU A 179 -12.50 -3.11 8.43
C GLU A 179 -12.69 -3.27 9.94
N THR A 180 -11.66 -3.77 10.61
CA THR A 180 -11.64 -4.02 12.05
C THR A 180 -10.68 -3.02 12.71
N LEU A 181 -11.24 -2.06 13.46
CA LEU A 181 -10.56 -0.81 13.84
C LEU A 181 -9.69 -0.92 15.08
N LYS A 182 -9.94 -1.91 15.96
CA LYS A 182 -9.25 -2.00 17.26
C LYS A 182 -8.80 -3.43 17.56
N ILE A 183 -7.88 -3.93 16.76
CA ILE A 183 -7.28 -5.25 16.98
C ILE A 183 -6.14 -5.10 17.97
N LYS A 184 -6.18 -5.89 19.05
CA LYS A 184 -5.22 -5.91 20.15
C LYS A 184 -4.53 -7.27 20.24
N LEU A 185 -3.20 -7.25 20.33
CA LEU A 185 -2.43 -8.41 20.77
C LEU A 185 -2.40 -8.40 22.32
N CYS A 186 -3.01 -9.39 22.92
CA CYS A 186 -3.11 -9.53 24.37
C CYS A 186 -1.82 -10.14 24.95
N GLU A 187 -1.58 -9.95 26.27
CA GLU A 187 -0.40 -10.48 26.95
C GLU A 187 -0.32 -12.03 26.94
N ASN A 188 -1.45 -12.71 26.87
CA ASN A 188 -1.54 -14.15 26.71
C ASN A 188 -1.31 -14.67 25.27
N GLY A 189 -1.03 -13.77 24.32
CA GLY A 189 -0.80 -14.09 22.92
C GLY A 189 -2.07 -14.17 22.06
N GLU A 190 -3.25 -14.01 22.63
CA GLU A 190 -4.51 -13.93 21.87
C GLU A 190 -4.60 -12.61 21.09
N ILE A 191 -5.23 -12.67 19.93
CA ILE A 191 -5.54 -11.49 19.12
C ILE A 191 -7.05 -11.26 19.19
N ARG A 192 -7.47 -10.06 19.60
CA ARG A 192 -8.88 -9.75 19.82
C ARG A 192 -9.28 -8.42 19.17
N ASP A 193 -10.50 -8.39 18.63
CA ASP A 193 -11.18 -7.13 18.31
C ASP A 193 -11.82 -6.57 19.58
N ILE A 194 -11.32 -5.46 20.05
CA ILE A 194 -11.83 -4.75 21.22
C ILE A 194 -12.66 -3.52 20.84
N GLY A 195 -13.12 -3.41 19.60
CA GLY A 195 -13.92 -2.29 19.10
C GLY A 195 -15.20 -2.06 19.86
N ALA A 196 -15.86 -3.15 20.30
CA ALA A 196 -17.06 -3.13 21.14
C ALA A 196 -16.77 -3.12 22.65
N GLY A 197 -15.50 -3.09 23.07
CA GLY A 197 -15.06 -3.13 24.46
C GLY A 197 -14.29 -4.41 24.80
N GLU A 198 -13.59 -4.40 25.95
CA GLU A 198 -12.86 -5.58 26.44
C GLU A 198 -13.79 -6.58 27.16
N PRO A 199 -13.55 -7.91 27.07
CA PRO A 199 -12.36 -8.57 26.51
C PRO A 199 -12.35 -8.66 24.97
N GLY A 200 -13.42 -8.27 24.28
CA GLY A 200 -13.52 -8.30 22.84
C GLY A 200 -13.69 -9.70 22.22
N GLU A 201 -13.87 -9.76 20.91
CA GLU A 201 -14.01 -10.98 20.13
C GLU A 201 -12.64 -11.58 19.80
N LEU A 202 -12.49 -12.91 19.97
CA LEU A 202 -11.28 -13.62 19.59
C LEU A 202 -11.20 -13.70 18.06
N LEU A 203 -10.07 -13.30 17.51
CA LEU A 203 -9.78 -13.39 16.08
C LEU A 203 -8.85 -14.56 15.79
N ASP A 204 -9.02 -15.20 14.62
CA ASP A 204 -8.10 -16.21 14.14
C ASP A 204 -6.75 -15.56 13.78
N PRO A 205 -5.64 -15.98 14.43
CA PRO A 205 -4.30 -15.47 14.09
C PRO A 205 -3.89 -15.68 12.64
N LEU A 206 -4.46 -16.71 11.98
CA LEU A 206 -4.18 -17.03 10.57
C LEU A 206 -5.15 -16.35 9.60
N ALA A 207 -6.15 -15.60 10.09
CA ALA A 207 -7.06 -14.87 9.23
C ALA A 207 -6.28 -13.96 8.25
N PRO A 208 -6.60 -13.98 6.95
CA PRO A 208 -5.95 -13.11 6.00
C PRO A 208 -6.39 -11.66 6.20
N VAL A 209 -5.44 -10.74 6.17
CA VAL A 209 -5.71 -9.30 6.27
C VAL A 209 -5.07 -8.54 5.12
N SER A 210 -5.75 -7.49 4.66
CA SER A 210 -5.24 -6.57 3.67
C SER A 210 -4.24 -5.61 4.30
N MET A 211 -3.05 -5.52 3.68
CA MET A 211 -2.04 -4.51 3.97
C MET A 211 -1.88 -3.53 2.79
N ASN A 212 -2.95 -3.41 1.98
CA ASN A 212 -3.01 -2.53 0.82
C ASN A 212 -1.99 -2.90 -0.28
N PHE A 213 -1.70 -4.19 -0.43
CA PHE A 213 -0.84 -4.73 -1.48
C PHE A 213 -1.71 -5.34 -2.58
N TRP A 214 -1.93 -4.57 -3.63
CA TRP A 214 -2.82 -4.90 -4.74
C TRP A 214 -2.07 -5.09 -6.05
N GLY A 215 -2.61 -5.91 -6.95
CA GLY A 215 -2.11 -6.10 -8.31
C GLY A 215 -3.21 -5.87 -9.34
N PHE A 216 -2.91 -5.11 -10.38
CA PHE A 216 -3.84 -4.70 -11.43
C PHE A 216 -3.22 -4.77 -12.82
N THR A 217 -4.09 -4.76 -13.83
CA THR A 217 -3.72 -4.42 -15.21
C THR A 217 -4.09 -2.95 -15.52
N PRO A 218 -3.57 -2.34 -16.58
CA PRO A 218 -3.90 -0.96 -16.96
C PRO A 218 -5.39 -0.70 -17.22
N TRP A 219 -6.18 -1.73 -17.49
CA TRP A 219 -7.63 -1.63 -17.63
C TRP A 219 -8.30 -0.95 -16.43
N ILE A 220 -7.75 -1.14 -15.23
CA ILE A 220 -8.31 -0.58 -14.01
C ILE A 220 -8.39 0.95 -14.02
N PHE A 221 -7.51 1.64 -14.78
CA PHE A 221 -7.50 3.10 -14.81
C PHE A 221 -8.79 3.71 -15.35
N GLY A 222 -9.43 3.05 -16.34
CA GLY A 222 -10.76 3.47 -16.82
C GLY A 222 -11.81 3.40 -15.72
N LYS A 223 -11.80 2.31 -14.96
CA LYS A 223 -12.72 2.11 -13.83
C LYS A 223 -12.47 3.09 -12.68
N LEU A 224 -11.20 3.36 -12.35
CA LEU A 224 -10.82 4.35 -11.35
C LEU A 224 -11.29 5.77 -11.73
N GLU A 225 -11.20 6.13 -13.01
CA GLU A 225 -11.65 7.44 -13.50
C GLU A 225 -13.18 7.60 -13.40
N GLU A 226 -13.93 6.59 -13.82
CA GLU A 226 -15.39 6.56 -13.72
C GLU A 226 -15.84 6.63 -12.25
N TYR A 227 -15.17 5.85 -11.39
CA TYR A 227 -15.46 5.79 -9.96
C TYR A 227 -15.19 7.12 -9.26
N LEU A 228 -14.00 7.71 -9.50
CA LEU A 228 -13.66 9.02 -8.95
C LEU A 228 -14.64 10.10 -9.41
N ALA A 229 -15.05 10.09 -10.69
CA ALA A 229 -16.03 11.05 -11.21
C ALA A 229 -17.39 10.90 -10.51
N THR A 230 -17.84 9.67 -10.27
CA THR A 230 -19.10 9.38 -9.56
C THR A 230 -19.01 9.81 -8.10
N PHE A 231 -17.93 9.48 -7.42
CA PHE A 231 -17.65 9.92 -6.06
C PHE A 231 -17.69 11.44 -5.92
N LEU A 232 -17.02 12.17 -6.80
CA LEU A 232 -16.98 13.64 -6.78
C LEU A 232 -18.36 14.27 -7.04
N LYS A 233 -19.18 13.68 -7.92
CA LYS A 233 -20.57 14.15 -8.15
C LYS A 233 -21.48 13.97 -6.94
N GLY A 234 -21.22 12.94 -6.13
CA GLY A 234 -21.98 12.64 -4.91
C GLY A 234 -21.54 13.40 -3.67
N LEU A 235 -20.42 14.14 -3.71
CA LEU A 235 -19.92 14.85 -2.54
C LEU A 235 -20.79 16.07 -2.18
N ALA A 236 -21.07 16.19 -0.89
CA ALA A 236 -21.63 17.42 -0.35
C ALA A 236 -20.60 18.56 -0.43
N PRO A 237 -21.04 19.83 -0.62
CA PRO A 237 -20.12 20.97 -0.76
C PRO A 237 -19.14 21.18 0.42
N ASP A 238 -19.52 20.73 1.62
CA ASP A 238 -18.75 20.82 2.85
C ASP A 238 -17.91 19.57 3.17
N ALA A 239 -17.91 18.57 2.29
CA ALA A 239 -17.20 17.32 2.48
C ALA A 239 -15.67 17.45 2.21
N ILE A 240 -15.03 18.43 2.87
CA ILE A 240 -13.61 18.79 2.66
C ILE A 240 -12.59 17.70 3.05
N LYS A 241 -13.01 16.66 3.77
CA LYS A 241 -12.16 15.55 4.24
C LYS A 241 -12.50 14.20 3.61
N ALA A 242 -13.52 14.12 2.75
CA ALA A 242 -13.93 12.88 2.13
C ALA A 242 -12.80 12.28 1.29
N GLU A 243 -12.60 10.97 1.38
CA GLU A 243 -11.55 10.22 0.68
C GLU A 243 -12.17 9.07 -0.12
N CYS A 244 -11.76 8.92 -1.36
CA CYS A 244 -12.12 7.84 -2.26
C CYS A 244 -11.07 6.73 -2.08
N LEU A 245 -11.45 5.62 -1.44
CA LEU A 245 -10.54 4.60 -0.99
C LEU A 245 -10.47 3.41 -1.95
N LEU A 246 -9.27 2.96 -2.27
CA LEU A 246 -9.03 1.84 -3.20
C LEU A 246 -9.70 0.53 -2.75
N PRO A 247 -9.67 0.12 -1.45
CA PRO A 247 -10.38 -1.08 -1.03
C PRO A 247 -11.89 -1.00 -1.23
N VAL A 248 -12.51 0.17 -1.02
CA VAL A 248 -13.96 0.38 -1.22
C VAL A 248 -14.31 0.29 -2.70
N PHE A 249 -13.51 0.92 -3.55
CA PHE A 249 -13.65 0.81 -5.00
C PHE A 249 -13.57 -0.64 -5.50
N VAL A 250 -12.59 -1.42 -5.01
CA VAL A 250 -12.45 -2.84 -5.38
C VAL A 250 -13.67 -3.64 -4.91
N ASP A 251 -14.14 -3.40 -3.67
CA ASP A 251 -15.30 -4.07 -3.10
C ASP A 251 -16.57 -3.80 -3.91
N GLU A 252 -16.80 -2.55 -4.32
CA GLU A 252 -17.97 -2.19 -5.16
C GLU A 252 -17.91 -2.89 -6.52
N LEU A 253 -16.76 -2.89 -7.22
CA LEU A 253 -16.63 -3.58 -8.51
C LEU A 253 -16.83 -5.11 -8.38
N MET A 254 -16.41 -5.72 -7.28
CA MET A 254 -16.67 -7.15 -7.03
C MET A 254 -18.16 -7.41 -6.87
N HIS A 255 -18.87 -6.57 -6.10
CA HIS A 255 -20.32 -6.70 -5.90
C HIS A 255 -21.13 -6.46 -7.17
N GLU A 256 -20.65 -5.60 -8.06
CA GLU A 256 -21.24 -5.37 -9.40
C GLU A 256 -20.94 -6.51 -10.38
N GLY A 257 -20.08 -7.46 -10.02
CA GLY A 257 -19.66 -8.56 -10.86
C GLY A 257 -18.70 -8.17 -12.00
N GLU A 258 -18.10 -6.98 -11.90
CA GLU A 258 -17.15 -6.46 -12.88
C GLU A 258 -15.70 -6.82 -12.59
N LEU A 259 -15.41 -7.25 -11.37
CA LEU A 259 -14.05 -7.59 -10.92
C LEU A 259 -14.01 -8.90 -10.13
N THR A 260 -13.09 -9.77 -10.50
CA THR A 260 -12.70 -10.94 -9.70
C THR A 260 -11.31 -10.69 -9.10
N VAL A 261 -11.13 -11.03 -7.82
CA VAL A 261 -9.88 -10.78 -7.10
C VAL A 261 -9.34 -12.07 -6.47
N PRO A 262 -8.56 -12.89 -7.20
CA PRO A 262 -7.79 -13.97 -6.58
C PRO A 262 -6.96 -13.45 -5.40
N MET A 263 -7.18 -14.02 -4.22
CA MET A 263 -6.47 -13.67 -3.01
C MET A 263 -5.23 -14.55 -2.84
N LEU A 264 -4.06 -13.94 -2.92
CA LEU A 264 -2.79 -14.59 -2.66
C LEU A 264 -2.54 -14.58 -1.16
N THR A 265 -1.91 -15.63 -0.64
CA THR A 265 -1.53 -15.72 0.77
C THR A 265 -0.02 -15.68 0.91
N THR A 266 0.47 -15.05 1.97
CA THR A 266 1.89 -15.02 2.31
C THR A 266 2.08 -15.29 3.80
N ASP A 267 3.19 -15.92 4.15
CA ASP A 267 3.70 -16.05 5.52
C ASP A 267 4.67 -14.92 5.90
N ALA A 268 4.92 -13.99 4.98
CA ALA A 268 5.78 -12.84 5.21
C ALA A 268 5.33 -12.05 6.44
N VAL A 269 6.29 -11.56 7.20
CA VAL A 269 6.04 -10.63 8.29
C VAL A 269 5.95 -9.24 7.69
N TRP A 270 4.80 -8.60 7.92
CA TRP A 270 4.62 -7.19 7.63
C TRP A 270 4.95 -6.37 8.88
N PHE A 271 5.62 -5.25 8.71
CA PHE A 271 5.75 -4.25 9.75
C PHE A 271 5.86 -2.84 9.18
N GLY A 272 5.43 -1.89 10.00
CA GLY A 272 5.53 -0.46 9.74
C GLY A 272 5.71 0.28 11.07
N VAL A 273 5.90 1.58 11.03
CA VAL A 273 6.00 2.42 12.23
C VAL A 273 4.63 3.06 12.48
N THR A 274 3.75 2.31 13.14
CA THR A 274 2.43 2.82 13.56
C THR A 274 2.57 3.71 14.80
N TYR A 275 3.35 3.26 15.78
CA TYR A 275 3.70 3.97 17.00
C TYR A 275 5.19 4.31 16.99
N LYS A 276 5.61 5.39 17.68
CA LYS A 276 7.04 5.74 17.81
C LYS A 276 7.84 4.61 18.47
N GLU A 277 7.19 3.88 19.35
CA GLU A 277 7.71 2.74 20.09
C GLU A 277 7.97 1.51 19.22
N ASP A 278 7.37 1.45 18.00
CA ASP A 278 7.64 0.39 17.03
C ASP A 278 9.02 0.54 16.37
N LYS A 279 9.58 1.76 16.33
CA LYS A 279 10.83 2.05 15.62
C LYS A 279 12.01 1.16 16.04
N PRO A 280 12.32 0.95 17.32
CA PRO A 280 13.41 0.05 17.74
C PRO A 280 13.17 -1.40 17.29
N PHE A 281 11.93 -1.88 17.32
CA PHE A 281 11.57 -3.20 16.83
C PHE A 281 11.82 -3.32 15.32
N VAL A 282 11.34 -2.38 14.52
CA VAL A 282 11.54 -2.37 13.06
C VAL A 282 13.03 -2.33 12.71
N GLN A 283 13.82 -1.49 13.38
CA GLN A 283 15.27 -1.42 13.18
C GLN A 283 15.98 -2.74 13.51
N ALA A 284 15.54 -3.42 14.59
CA ALA A 284 16.12 -4.71 14.98
C ALA A 284 15.77 -5.81 13.95
N GLU A 285 14.53 -5.85 13.46
CA GLU A 285 14.13 -6.83 12.43
C GLU A 285 14.87 -6.61 11.11
N LEU A 286 14.98 -5.36 10.64
CA LEU A 286 15.75 -5.06 9.42
C LEU A 286 17.23 -5.46 9.58
N ARG A 287 17.84 -5.18 10.73
CA ARG A 287 19.23 -5.59 11.01
C ARG A 287 19.39 -7.12 10.94
N LYS A 288 18.48 -7.88 11.53
CA LYS A 288 18.50 -9.36 11.45
C LYS A 288 18.43 -9.84 10.01
N LEU A 289 17.61 -9.19 9.17
CA LEU A 289 17.49 -9.55 7.75
C LEU A 289 18.81 -9.32 6.99
N HIS A 290 19.56 -8.26 7.31
CA HIS A 290 20.91 -8.05 6.78
C HIS A 290 21.91 -9.08 7.32
N GLU A 291 21.93 -9.32 8.64
CA GLU A 291 22.82 -10.27 9.30
C GLU A 291 22.60 -11.71 8.83
N SER A 292 21.36 -12.08 8.51
CA SER A 292 21.02 -13.41 7.96
C SER A 292 21.29 -13.55 6.45
N GLY A 293 21.71 -12.49 5.76
CA GLY A 293 22.00 -12.50 4.34
C GLY A 293 20.76 -12.45 3.43
N VAL A 294 19.57 -12.18 3.96
CA VAL A 294 18.36 -11.91 3.16
C VAL A 294 18.57 -10.65 2.32
N TYR A 295 19.16 -9.62 2.92
CA TYR A 295 19.62 -8.41 2.22
C TYR A 295 21.15 -8.32 2.24
N PRO A 296 21.76 -7.63 1.25
CA PRO A 296 23.19 -7.36 1.24
C PRO A 296 23.58 -6.45 2.41
N ALA A 297 24.88 -6.24 2.63
CA ALA A 297 25.38 -5.37 3.68
C ALA A 297 24.79 -3.95 3.61
N SER A 298 24.52 -3.47 2.39
CA SER A 298 23.82 -2.20 2.13
C SER A 298 22.94 -2.34 0.89
N LEU A 299 21.73 -1.78 0.90
CA LEU A 299 20.90 -1.65 -0.31
C LEU A 299 21.39 -0.53 -1.24
N HIS A 300 22.31 0.29 -0.75
CA HIS A 300 22.86 1.44 -1.47
C HIS A 300 24.00 1.08 -2.46
N GLU A 301 24.46 -0.17 -2.47
CA GLU A 301 25.49 -0.70 -3.37
C GLU A 301 24.92 -1.17 -4.75
#